data_23f705653bff406193d556d20a455e37
#
_entry.id   23f705653bff406193d556d20a455e37
#
_cell.length_a   1.000
_cell.length_b   1.000
_cell.length_c   1.000
_cell.angle_alpha   90.00
_cell.angle_beta   90.00
_cell.angle_gamma   90.00
#
_symmetry.space_group_name_H-M   'P 1'
#
loop_
_entity.id
_entity.type
_entity.pdbx_description
1 polymer ?
#
loop_
_entity_poly.entity_id
_entity_poly.type
_entity_poly.pdbx_seq_one_letter_code
_entity_poly.pdbx_strand_id
1 'polypeptide(L)'
;MKNQLHWLLLVSLWPQLVGSATAQQAADTEAAAFPSRALKIVVPFPAGGPSDVLARMVGQKMSEDWGRPVVIENRVGANTVIGAQAVQKAPADGYTMLMAIDSTLAMNQFLYRNLPYDPFTDFVPITLVAKTMMFIFVNAASELRSVDDLVAGAKMQPGKFSFGAGTITSKLMGHLVNKTIGMETLLISYNGSAEVTQGLLTRSVDFTYDGPSAAMPLVQSGQFRILAKFDNRPFPPAPDVPTFARALALSHFDEITVWLGLVAPKGTPAAIIDKLQREVAKILADPEIKAKADAAGLFPVTMTPVEFAAFIKIEIDKWLKVAAASSVKPN
;
A
#
# COMPACT_ATOMS: atom_id res chain seq x y z
N MET A 1 -23.75 52.98 59.22
CA MET A 1 -23.02 51.69 59.36
C MET A 1 -23.72 50.69 58.47
N LYS A 2 -22.96 49.89 57.70
CA LYS A 2 -23.38 48.81 56.76
C LYS A 2 -23.85 49.27 55.37
N ASN A 3 -23.03 48.92 54.43
CA ASN A 3 -23.13 48.21 53.15
C ASN A 3 -22.35 48.90 52.02
N GLN A 4 -21.12 48.52 51.85
CA GLN A 4 -20.37 48.67 50.60
C GLN A 4 -19.46 47.41 50.48
N LEU A 5 -19.92 46.40 49.79
CA LEU A 5 -19.07 45.31 49.27
C LEU A 5 -19.89 44.41 48.36
N HIS A 6 -19.88 44.62 47.05
CA HIS A 6 -20.24 43.63 46.02
C HIS A 6 -20.20 44.25 44.61
N TRP A 7 -19.00 44.65 44.13
CA TRP A 7 -18.80 44.98 42.72
C TRP A 7 -17.34 44.74 42.32
N LEU A 8 -16.86 43.52 42.30
CA LEU A 8 -15.57 43.18 41.68
C LEU A 8 -15.46 41.67 41.41
N LEU A 9 -16.23 41.14 40.42
CA LEU A 9 -16.02 39.78 39.88
C LEU A 9 -16.75 39.58 38.57
N LEU A 10 -16.50 40.38 37.52
CA LEU A 10 -17.05 40.11 36.19
C LEU A 10 -16.14 40.69 35.04
N VAL A 11 -14.83 40.57 35.13
CA VAL A 11 -13.94 40.92 34.01
C VAL A 11 -12.76 39.94 33.97
N SER A 12 -12.97 38.67 33.59
CA SER A 12 -11.86 37.78 33.31
C SER A 12 -12.18 36.57 32.38
N LEU A 13 -13.21 36.69 31.52
CA LEU A 13 -13.60 35.55 30.64
C LEU A 13 -13.62 35.88 29.12
N TRP A 14 -12.97 36.94 28.65
CA TRP A 14 -13.06 37.33 27.23
C TRP A 14 -11.80 37.29 26.36
N PRO A 15 -10.61 36.76 26.72
CA PRO A 15 -9.51 36.65 25.77
C PRO A 15 -9.40 35.29 25.02
N GLN A 16 -10.16 34.27 25.40
CA GLN A 16 -9.92 32.92 24.83
C GLN A 16 -10.67 32.65 23.51
N LEU A 17 -11.73 33.38 23.19
CA LEU A 17 -12.50 33.18 21.95
C LEU A 17 -11.87 33.85 20.70
N VAL A 18 -11.05 34.87 20.86
CA VAL A 18 -10.45 35.60 19.75
C VAL A 18 -9.25 34.82 19.15
N GLY A 19 -8.51 34.07 19.97
CA GLY A 19 -7.36 33.28 19.52
C GLY A 19 -7.74 32.08 18.62
N SER A 20 -8.89 31.47 18.85
CA SER A 20 -9.34 30.31 18.07
C SER A 20 -9.84 30.72 16.67
N ALA A 21 -10.48 31.87 16.54
CA ALA A 21 -11.00 32.36 15.26
C ALA A 21 -9.86 32.79 14.32
N THR A 22 -8.79 33.41 14.85
CA THR A 22 -7.63 33.83 14.04
C THR A 22 -6.79 32.67 13.56
N ALA A 23 -6.61 31.63 14.38
CA ALA A 23 -5.89 30.40 14.00
C ALA A 23 -6.66 29.62 12.92
N GLN A 24 -7.97 29.52 13.02
CA GLN A 24 -8.80 28.86 12.00
C GLN A 24 -8.76 29.63 10.67
N GLN A 25 -8.88 30.95 10.72
CA GLN A 25 -8.84 31.78 9.51
C GLN A 25 -7.47 31.76 8.82
N ALA A 26 -6.38 31.64 9.56
CA ALA A 26 -5.05 31.44 9.01
C ALA A 26 -4.92 30.08 8.32
N ALA A 27 -5.40 29.01 8.94
CA ALA A 27 -5.40 27.67 8.38
C ALA A 27 -6.26 27.57 7.10
N ASP A 28 -7.40 28.20 7.06
CA ASP A 28 -8.29 28.26 5.89
C ASP A 28 -7.63 29.05 4.72
N THR A 29 -6.92 30.13 5.03
CA THR A 29 -6.16 30.92 4.04
C THR A 29 -4.99 30.12 3.47
N GLU A 30 -4.26 29.38 4.30
CA GLU A 30 -3.15 28.51 3.87
C GLU A 30 -3.67 27.35 3.01
N ALA A 31 -4.77 26.72 3.39
CA ALA A 31 -5.41 25.67 2.60
C ALA A 31 -5.94 26.20 1.25
N ALA A 32 -6.43 27.44 1.20
CA ALA A 32 -6.86 28.08 -0.05
C ALA A 32 -5.70 28.29 -1.03
N ALA A 33 -4.52 28.70 -0.53
CA ALA A 33 -3.32 28.90 -1.32
C ALA A 33 -2.56 27.59 -1.66
N PHE A 34 -2.89 26.49 -1.02
CA PHE A 34 -2.27 25.18 -1.26
C PHE A 34 -2.74 24.56 -2.59
N PRO A 35 -1.85 23.94 -3.42
CA PRO A 35 -0.40 24.00 -3.31
C PRO A 35 0.18 25.24 -4.02
N SER A 36 1.13 25.92 -3.38
CA SER A 36 1.85 27.06 -3.95
C SER A 36 3.23 26.69 -4.52
N ARG A 37 3.74 25.50 -4.22
CA ARG A 37 5.04 24.98 -4.65
C ARG A 37 4.95 23.51 -5.01
N ALA A 38 6.06 22.91 -5.45
CA ALA A 38 6.14 21.48 -5.78
C ALA A 38 5.78 20.59 -4.59
N LEU A 39 5.05 19.52 -4.88
CA LEU A 39 4.71 18.45 -3.94
C LEU A 39 5.65 17.25 -4.14
N LYS A 40 5.68 16.36 -3.15
CA LYS A 40 6.47 15.14 -3.19
C LYS A 40 5.61 13.94 -2.75
N ILE A 41 5.69 12.85 -3.51
CA ILE A 41 5.19 11.55 -3.08
C ILE A 41 6.40 10.62 -2.89
N VAL A 42 6.64 10.22 -1.65
CA VAL A 42 7.67 9.22 -1.33
C VAL A 42 7.08 7.83 -1.57
N VAL A 43 7.79 7.03 -2.37
CA VAL A 43 7.46 5.64 -2.67
C VAL A 43 8.51 4.75 -2.01
N PRO A 44 8.15 3.86 -1.07
CA PRO A 44 9.12 3.06 -0.31
C PRO A 44 9.58 1.80 -1.05
N PHE A 45 9.52 1.79 -2.39
CA PHE A 45 9.89 0.70 -3.28
C PHE A 45 10.71 1.20 -4.47
N PRO A 46 11.47 0.29 -5.14
CA PRO A 46 12.09 0.60 -6.43
C PRO A 46 11.07 1.03 -7.48
N ALA A 47 11.56 1.77 -8.48
CA ALA A 47 10.75 2.16 -9.62
C ALA A 47 10.22 0.93 -10.40
N GLY A 48 9.04 1.08 -11.04
CA GLY A 48 8.40 0.07 -11.87
C GLY A 48 7.51 -0.93 -11.11
N GLY A 49 7.47 -0.91 -9.78
CA GLY A 49 6.51 -1.68 -8.99
C GLY A 49 5.12 -1.00 -8.89
N PRO A 50 4.11 -1.71 -8.34
CA PRO A 50 2.72 -1.20 -8.25
C PRO A 50 2.60 0.19 -7.62
N SER A 51 3.31 0.41 -6.50
CA SER A 51 3.30 1.69 -5.78
C SER A 51 3.89 2.83 -6.61
N ASP A 52 4.96 2.57 -7.36
CA ASP A 52 5.61 3.57 -8.20
C ASP A 52 4.76 3.93 -9.42
N VAL A 53 4.21 2.93 -10.09
CA VAL A 53 3.30 3.11 -11.25
C VAL A 53 2.11 3.97 -10.84
N LEU A 54 1.46 3.64 -9.73
CA LEU A 54 0.30 4.37 -9.24
C LEU A 54 0.66 5.80 -8.79
N ALA A 55 1.77 5.96 -8.06
CA ALA A 55 2.24 7.27 -7.62
C ALA A 55 2.54 8.20 -8.81
N ARG A 56 3.12 7.67 -9.90
CA ARG A 56 3.40 8.44 -11.12
C ARG A 56 2.12 8.83 -11.85
N MET A 57 1.14 7.92 -11.97
CA MET A 57 -0.15 8.23 -12.58
C MET A 57 -0.89 9.34 -11.80
N VAL A 58 -1.01 9.19 -10.49
CA VAL A 58 -1.65 10.18 -9.62
C VAL A 58 -0.87 11.49 -9.61
N GLY A 59 0.46 11.43 -9.44
CA GLY A 59 1.32 12.62 -9.37
C GLY A 59 1.35 13.42 -10.65
N GLN A 60 1.36 12.76 -11.81
CA GLN A 60 1.28 13.42 -13.11
C GLN A 60 -0.04 14.20 -13.22
N LYS A 61 -1.16 13.57 -12.91
CA LYS A 61 -2.48 14.19 -13.02
C LYS A 61 -2.66 15.34 -12.03
N MET A 62 -2.20 15.15 -10.78
CA MET A 62 -2.15 16.25 -9.80
C MET A 62 -1.31 17.44 -10.32
N SER A 63 -0.18 17.15 -10.97
CA SER A 63 0.69 18.20 -11.53
C SER A 63 0.00 18.98 -12.64
N GLU A 64 -0.76 18.30 -13.51
CA GLU A 64 -1.56 18.91 -14.58
C GLU A 64 -2.68 19.77 -13.99
N ASP A 65 -3.45 19.23 -13.05
CA ASP A 65 -4.63 19.89 -12.49
C ASP A 65 -4.27 21.10 -11.62
N TRP A 66 -3.16 21.04 -10.89
CA TRP A 66 -2.75 22.12 -9.97
C TRP A 66 -1.69 23.08 -10.55
N GLY A 67 -1.10 22.76 -11.72
CA GLY A 67 -0.04 23.56 -12.31
C GLY A 67 1.21 23.63 -11.42
N ARG A 68 1.44 22.65 -10.58
CA ARG A 68 2.59 22.52 -9.68
C ARG A 68 3.23 21.15 -9.82
N PRO A 69 4.57 21.04 -9.93
CA PRO A 69 5.22 19.74 -10.07
C PRO A 69 4.92 18.81 -8.89
N VAL A 70 4.68 17.53 -9.18
CA VAL A 70 4.61 16.47 -8.18
C VAL A 70 5.79 15.51 -8.43
N VAL A 71 6.75 15.52 -7.52
CA VAL A 71 7.98 14.71 -7.61
C VAL A 71 7.76 13.35 -6.96
N ILE A 72 8.04 12.28 -7.68
CA ILE A 72 8.04 10.93 -7.12
C ILE A 72 9.46 10.57 -6.69
N GLU A 73 9.64 10.28 -5.39
CA GLU A 73 10.92 9.95 -4.79
C GLU A 73 10.91 8.50 -4.26
N ASN A 74 11.66 7.61 -4.92
CA ASN A 74 11.79 6.21 -4.46
C ASN A 74 12.81 6.12 -3.30
N ARG A 75 12.33 5.78 -2.07
CA ARG A 75 13.15 5.57 -0.87
C ARG A 75 12.99 4.15 -0.36
N VAL A 76 13.83 3.28 -0.88
CA VAL A 76 13.78 1.83 -0.64
C VAL A 76 14.52 1.46 0.64
N GLY A 77 14.07 0.42 1.31
CA GLY A 77 14.82 -0.28 2.35
C GLY A 77 14.02 -0.62 3.61
N ALA A 78 14.52 -1.62 4.34
CA ALA A 78 13.97 -2.13 5.59
C ALA A 78 12.44 -2.35 5.53
N ASN A 79 11.94 -3.03 4.49
CA ASN A 79 10.51 -3.28 4.27
C ASN A 79 9.67 -1.99 4.41
N THR A 80 9.99 -0.95 3.66
CA THR A 80 9.32 0.36 3.63
C THR A 80 9.64 1.32 4.79
N VAL A 81 10.32 0.88 5.84
CA VAL A 81 10.62 1.69 7.03
C VAL A 81 11.39 2.96 6.67
N ILE A 82 12.39 2.90 5.77
CA ILE A 82 13.18 4.07 5.37
C ILE A 82 12.31 5.15 4.73
N GLY A 83 11.43 4.75 3.81
CA GLY A 83 10.49 5.69 3.18
C GLY A 83 9.47 6.26 4.16
N ALA A 84 8.92 5.43 5.06
CA ALA A 84 7.99 5.86 6.08
C ALA A 84 8.62 6.89 7.05
N GLN A 85 9.83 6.63 7.55
CA GLN A 85 10.56 7.57 8.40
C GLN A 85 10.89 8.91 7.70
N ALA A 86 11.16 8.86 6.41
CA ALA A 86 11.43 10.09 5.65
C ALA A 86 10.20 11.02 5.64
N VAL A 87 8.99 10.44 5.54
CA VAL A 87 7.75 11.21 5.59
C VAL A 87 7.37 11.58 7.02
N GLN A 88 7.52 10.68 7.99
CA GLN A 88 7.30 10.97 9.40
C GLN A 88 8.04 12.23 9.88
N LYS A 89 9.29 12.42 9.39
CA LYS A 89 10.15 13.57 9.75
C LYS A 89 9.94 14.80 8.87
N ALA A 90 9.09 14.73 7.86
CA ALA A 90 8.82 15.86 6.99
C ALA A 90 7.90 16.89 7.66
N PRO A 91 7.92 18.16 7.23
CA PRO A 91 6.97 19.16 7.69
C PRO A 91 5.51 18.71 7.48
N ALA A 92 4.66 18.98 8.46
CA ALA A 92 3.24 18.64 8.43
C ALA A 92 2.41 19.70 7.66
N ASP A 93 2.82 20.01 6.45
CA ASP A 93 2.28 21.07 5.60
C ASP A 93 1.58 20.56 4.32
N GLY A 94 1.45 19.20 4.19
CA GLY A 94 0.81 18.55 3.06
C GLY A 94 1.66 18.43 1.79
N TYR A 95 2.85 19.01 1.73
CA TYR A 95 3.71 18.96 0.54
C TYR A 95 4.50 17.64 0.41
N THR A 96 4.57 16.83 1.46
CA THR A 96 5.22 15.52 1.41
C THR A 96 4.24 14.45 1.84
N MET A 97 4.00 13.48 0.96
CA MET A 97 3.09 12.35 1.18
C MET A 97 3.84 11.04 1.06
N LEU A 98 3.35 9.98 1.69
CA LEU A 98 3.83 8.61 1.52
C LEU A 98 2.80 7.80 0.72
N MET A 99 3.22 7.16 -0.35
CA MET A 99 2.47 6.07 -0.99
C MET A 99 2.74 4.79 -0.18
N ALA A 100 1.96 4.59 0.86
CA ALA A 100 2.08 3.45 1.75
C ALA A 100 1.36 2.23 1.19
N ILE A 101 1.79 1.04 1.64
CA ILE A 101 1.08 -0.21 1.39
C ILE A 101 0.69 -0.86 2.74
N ASP A 102 -0.03 -1.97 2.65
CA ASP A 102 -0.44 -2.81 3.79
C ASP A 102 0.71 -3.11 4.76
N SER A 103 1.89 -3.48 4.26
CA SER A 103 3.05 -3.75 5.12
C SER A 103 3.50 -2.53 5.91
N THR A 104 3.47 -1.34 5.30
CA THR A 104 3.90 -0.09 5.95
C THR A 104 2.98 0.27 7.12
N LEU A 105 1.66 0.20 6.92
CA LEU A 105 0.70 0.72 7.89
C LEU A 105 0.06 -0.37 8.76
N ALA A 106 0.08 -1.64 8.33
CA ALA A 106 -0.57 -2.71 9.08
C ALA A 106 0.41 -3.80 9.58
N MET A 107 1.41 -4.23 8.79
CA MET A 107 2.19 -5.42 9.15
C MET A 107 3.47 -5.12 9.93
N ASN A 108 4.17 -4.00 9.64
CA ASN A 108 5.47 -3.73 10.23
C ASN A 108 5.44 -3.65 11.76
N GLN A 109 4.32 -3.24 12.37
CA GLN A 109 4.18 -3.16 13.83
C GLN A 109 4.33 -4.52 14.56
N PHE A 110 4.09 -5.63 13.89
CA PHE A 110 4.30 -6.96 14.49
C PHE A 110 5.45 -7.74 13.88
N LEU A 111 6.08 -7.18 12.84
CA LEU A 111 7.29 -7.77 12.22
C LEU A 111 8.58 -7.19 12.77
N TYR A 112 8.52 -6.01 13.38
CA TYR A 112 9.67 -5.34 14.00
C TYR A 112 9.43 -5.17 15.50
N ARG A 113 10.40 -5.62 16.33
CA ARG A 113 10.35 -5.39 17.79
C ARG A 113 10.44 -3.91 18.14
N ASN A 114 11.19 -3.16 17.36
CA ASN A 114 11.44 -1.73 17.55
C ASN A 114 11.16 -1.01 16.22
N LEU A 115 9.88 -0.91 15.85
CA LEU A 115 9.50 -0.12 14.68
C LEU A 115 9.71 1.36 14.96
N PRO A 116 10.50 2.10 14.15
CA PRO A 116 10.86 3.49 14.42
C PRO A 116 9.77 4.51 14.04
N TYR A 117 8.55 4.07 13.82
CA TYR A 117 7.35 4.90 13.62
C TYR A 117 6.11 4.16 14.11
N ASP A 118 5.08 4.92 14.42
CA ASP A 118 3.73 4.39 14.73
C ASP A 118 2.76 4.79 13.61
N PRO A 119 2.11 3.81 12.94
CA PRO A 119 1.19 4.10 11.83
C PRO A 119 0.01 5.01 12.20
N PHE A 120 -0.41 5.05 13.47
CA PHE A 120 -1.55 5.85 13.92
C PHE A 120 -1.19 7.22 14.46
N THR A 121 -0.02 7.32 15.12
CA THR A 121 0.36 8.55 15.80
C THR A 121 1.28 9.42 14.96
N ASP A 122 1.97 8.87 13.97
CA ASP A 122 2.93 9.58 13.14
C ASP A 122 2.39 10.01 11.77
N PHE A 123 1.25 9.44 11.34
CA PHE A 123 0.65 9.75 10.05
C PHE A 123 -0.83 10.14 10.17
N VAL A 124 -1.28 10.94 9.19
CA VAL A 124 -2.70 11.22 8.94
C VAL A 124 -3.08 10.55 7.63
N PRO A 125 -4.09 9.66 7.62
CA PRO A 125 -4.62 9.09 6.39
C PRO A 125 -5.20 10.16 5.47
N ILE A 126 -4.88 10.07 4.17
CA ILE A 126 -5.51 10.90 3.13
C ILE A 126 -6.61 10.09 2.47
N THR A 127 -6.25 8.97 1.84
CA THR A 127 -7.21 8.07 1.18
C THR A 127 -6.57 6.72 0.84
N LEU A 128 -7.38 5.68 0.77
CA LEU A 128 -7.04 4.48 0.01
C LEU A 128 -6.98 4.86 -1.48
N VAL A 129 -6.02 4.34 -2.24
CA VAL A 129 -5.80 4.72 -3.65
C VAL A 129 -6.13 3.57 -4.59
N ALA A 130 -5.69 2.37 -4.24
CA ALA A 130 -6.01 1.16 -5.01
C ALA A 130 -5.90 -0.10 -4.16
N LYS A 131 -6.55 -1.15 -4.64
CA LYS A 131 -6.27 -2.54 -4.26
C LYS A 131 -5.65 -3.26 -5.46
N THR A 132 -4.85 -4.30 -5.21
CA THR A 132 -4.31 -5.16 -6.26
C THR A 132 -4.47 -6.62 -5.87
N MET A 133 -4.58 -7.47 -6.87
CA MET A 133 -4.61 -8.92 -6.68
C MET A 133 -3.19 -9.47 -6.56
N MET A 134 -3.07 -10.61 -5.92
CA MET A 134 -1.88 -11.44 -5.94
C MET A 134 -2.05 -12.59 -6.93
N PHE A 135 -0.95 -12.95 -7.58
CA PHE A 135 -0.89 -14.03 -8.55
C PHE A 135 0.30 -14.95 -8.27
N ILE A 136 0.25 -16.15 -8.83
CA ILE A 136 1.43 -17.01 -8.97
C ILE A 136 1.93 -16.88 -10.39
N PHE A 137 3.13 -16.34 -10.55
CA PHE A 137 3.82 -16.26 -11.84
C PHE A 137 4.97 -17.27 -11.91
N VAL A 138 5.15 -17.84 -13.10
CA VAL A 138 6.30 -18.68 -13.45
C VAL A 138 6.88 -18.21 -14.78
N ASN A 139 8.17 -18.54 -15.04
CA ASN A 139 8.75 -18.38 -16.36
C ASN A 139 7.99 -19.29 -17.34
N ALA A 140 7.65 -18.83 -18.54
CA ALA A 140 6.88 -19.61 -19.52
C ALA A 140 7.59 -20.89 -19.98
N ALA A 141 8.94 -20.91 -19.92
CA ALA A 141 9.75 -22.10 -20.20
C ALA A 141 9.83 -23.08 -19.01
N SER A 142 9.18 -22.78 -17.87
CA SER A 142 9.07 -23.70 -16.73
C SER A 142 8.18 -24.89 -17.08
N GLU A 143 8.48 -26.04 -16.49
CA GLU A 143 7.62 -27.24 -16.56
C GLU A 143 6.33 -27.08 -15.75
N LEU A 144 6.28 -26.09 -14.82
CA LEU A 144 5.12 -25.77 -14.03
C LEU A 144 4.06 -25.10 -14.92
N ARG A 145 2.97 -25.81 -15.21
CA ARG A 145 1.88 -25.35 -16.09
C ARG A 145 0.59 -25.06 -15.35
N SER A 146 0.46 -25.58 -14.13
CA SER A 146 -0.70 -25.48 -13.26
C SER A 146 -0.29 -25.34 -11.78
N VAL A 147 -1.24 -25.01 -10.92
CA VAL A 147 -1.05 -25.06 -9.46
C VAL A 147 -0.79 -26.50 -9.01
N ASP A 148 -1.45 -27.49 -9.64
CA ASP A 148 -1.28 -28.89 -9.32
C ASP A 148 0.16 -29.36 -9.61
N ASP A 149 0.76 -28.93 -10.73
CA ASP A 149 2.17 -29.24 -11.04
C ASP A 149 3.10 -28.67 -9.96
N LEU A 150 2.87 -27.42 -9.54
CA LEU A 150 3.66 -26.78 -8.49
C LEU A 150 3.53 -27.56 -7.17
N VAL A 151 2.32 -27.89 -6.75
CA VAL A 151 2.05 -28.60 -5.50
C VAL A 151 2.62 -30.00 -5.53
N ALA A 152 2.37 -30.75 -6.59
CA ALA A 152 2.90 -32.13 -6.76
C ALA A 152 4.43 -32.11 -6.78
N GLY A 153 5.04 -31.25 -7.57
CA GLY A 153 6.49 -31.13 -7.67
C GLY A 153 7.15 -30.77 -6.33
N ALA A 154 6.59 -29.78 -5.62
CA ALA A 154 7.12 -29.34 -4.33
C ALA A 154 6.98 -30.43 -3.23
N LYS A 155 5.90 -31.22 -3.25
CA LYS A 155 5.71 -32.34 -2.33
C LYS A 155 6.62 -33.53 -2.64
N MET A 156 6.87 -33.79 -3.92
CA MET A 156 7.79 -34.86 -4.36
C MET A 156 9.27 -34.50 -4.09
N GLN A 157 9.62 -33.24 -4.09
CA GLN A 157 10.99 -32.73 -3.94
C GLN A 157 11.02 -31.56 -2.94
N PRO A 158 10.84 -31.82 -1.62
CA PRO A 158 10.81 -30.79 -0.59
C PRO A 158 12.07 -29.92 -0.63
N GLY A 159 11.92 -28.59 -0.56
CA GLY A 159 13.01 -27.63 -0.56
C GLY A 159 13.73 -27.44 -1.91
N LYS A 160 13.28 -28.08 -3.00
CA LYS A 160 13.89 -27.90 -4.31
C LYS A 160 13.42 -26.61 -5.00
N PHE A 161 12.12 -26.34 -4.94
CA PHE A 161 11.56 -25.16 -5.58
C PHE A 161 11.77 -23.92 -4.71
N SER A 162 12.07 -22.80 -5.38
CA SER A 162 12.26 -21.50 -4.75
C SER A 162 11.21 -20.49 -5.20
N PHE A 163 10.77 -19.63 -4.27
CA PHE A 163 9.92 -18.50 -4.63
C PHE A 163 10.56 -17.16 -4.31
N GLY A 164 10.43 -16.23 -5.25
CA GLY A 164 10.85 -14.85 -5.09
C GLY A 164 9.80 -14.04 -4.36
N ALA A 165 10.20 -13.22 -3.39
CA ALA A 165 9.30 -12.30 -2.69
C ALA A 165 9.93 -10.91 -2.51
N GLY A 166 9.28 -9.89 -3.07
CA GLY A 166 9.71 -8.50 -3.01
C GLY A 166 9.01 -7.68 -1.91
N THR A 167 8.00 -8.24 -1.26
CA THR A 167 7.23 -7.60 -0.19
C THR A 167 7.01 -8.56 0.97
N ILE A 168 6.69 -8.01 2.13
CA ILE A 168 6.30 -8.83 3.29
C ILE A 168 5.03 -9.63 2.99
N THR A 169 4.08 -9.05 2.28
CA THR A 169 2.84 -9.73 1.87
C THR A 169 3.14 -10.97 1.05
N SER A 170 4.05 -10.87 0.06
CA SER A 170 4.50 -12.01 -0.74
C SER A 170 5.18 -13.09 0.11
N LYS A 171 6.00 -12.69 1.10
CA LYS A 171 6.66 -13.63 2.04
C LYS A 171 5.64 -14.35 2.91
N LEU A 172 4.72 -13.61 3.53
CA LEU A 172 3.67 -14.18 4.38
C LEU A 172 2.75 -15.10 3.57
N MET A 173 2.40 -14.70 2.34
CA MET A 173 1.63 -15.52 1.42
C MET A 173 2.32 -16.86 1.15
N GLY A 174 3.61 -16.83 0.77
CA GLY A 174 4.37 -18.05 0.51
C GLY A 174 4.42 -18.98 1.72
N HIS A 175 4.67 -18.45 2.91
CA HIS A 175 4.64 -19.24 4.14
C HIS A 175 3.25 -19.81 4.48
N LEU A 176 2.20 -18.99 4.31
CA LEU A 176 0.84 -19.44 4.55
C LEU A 176 0.43 -20.56 3.59
N VAL A 177 0.72 -20.39 2.28
CA VAL A 177 0.45 -21.41 1.26
C VAL A 177 1.21 -22.68 1.57
N ASN A 178 2.53 -22.61 1.82
CA ASN A 178 3.35 -23.77 2.16
C ASN A 178 2.77 -24.55 3.35
N LYS A 179 2.42 -23.85 4.43
CA LYS A 179 1.84 -24.47 5.62
C LYS A 179 0.49 -25.11 5.37
N THR A 180 -0.40 -24.44 4.63
CA THR A 180 -1.78 -24.89 4.40
C THR A 180 -1.83 -26.16 3.54
N ILE A 181 -0.99 -26.25 2.51
CA ILE A 181 -1.00 -27.38 1.57
C ILE A 181 0.13 -28.38 1.77
N GLY A 182 0.98 -28.15 2.78
CA GLY A 182 2.09 -29.04 3.11
C GLY A 182 3.18 -29.07 2.04
N MET A 183 3.54 -27.89 1.50
CA MET A 183 4.70 -27.72 0.63
C MET A 183 5.91 -27.22 1.43
N GLU A 184 7.11 -27.56 0.94
CA GLU A 184 8.38 -26.98 1.39
C GLU A 184 9.07 -26.31 0.20
N THR A 185 9.14 -24.96 0.23
CA THR A 185 9.82 -24.18 -0.82
C THR A 185 10.76 -23.14 -0.20
N LEU A 186 11.83 -22.79 -0.92
CA LEU A 186 12.84 -21.85 -0.46
C LEU A 186 12.42 -20.41 -0.78
N LEU A 187 12.46 -19.53 0.23
CA LEU A 187 12.24 -18.11 0.06
C LEU A 187 13.52 -17.40 -0.39
N ILE A 188 13.47 -16.70 -1.52
CA ILE A 188 14.50 -15.75 -1.98
C ILE A 188 13.92 -14.33 -1.86
N SER A 189 14.54 -13.51 -1.01
CA SER A 189 14.08 -12.15 -0.74
C SER A 189 14.68 -11.14 -1.71
N TYR A 190 13.83 -10.22 -2.20
CA TYR A 190 14.17 -9.09 -3.06
C TYR A 190 13.66 -7.78 -2.44
N ASN A 191 14.06 -6.62 -3.01
CA ASN A 191 13.64 -5.31 -2.50
C ASN A 191 12.29 -4.81 -3.08
N GLY A 192 11.71 -5.53 -4.03
CA GLY A 192 10.42 -5.17 -4.65
C GLY A 192 10.10 -6.01 -5.88
N SER A 193 8.91 -5.81 -6.45
CA SER A 193 8.36 -6.60 -7.57
C SER A 193 9.23 -6.54 -8.83
N ALA A 194 9.87 -5.41 -9.13
CA ALA A 194 10.74 -5.28 -10.30
C ALA A 194 11.94 -6.25 -10.23
N GLU A 195 12.59 -6.35 -9.07
CA GLU A 195 13.72 -7.28 -8.88
C GLU A 195 13.26 -8.75 -8.89
N VAL A 196 12.10 -9.05 -8.28
CA VAL A 196 11.49 -10.39 -8.33
C VAL A 196 11.21 -10.80 -9.78
N THR A 197 10.61 -9.91 -10.56
CA THR A 197 10.30 -10.12 -11.98
C THR A 197 11.58 -10.44 -12.77
N GLN A 198 12.68 -9.72 -12.52
CA GLN A 198 13.98 -10.01 -13.12
C GLN A 198 14.52 -11.37 -12.67
N GLY A 199 14.41 -11.70 -11.38
CA GLY A 199 14.81 -13.00 -10.84
C GLY A 199 14.06 -14.17 -11.47
N LEU A 200 12.75 -14.00 -11.71
CA LEU A 200 11.91 -14.99 -12.39
C LEU A 200 12.26 -15.11 -13.88
N LEU A 201 12.57 -13.99 -14.55
CA LEU A 201 12.98 -13.97 -15.95
C LEU A 201 14.30 -14.73 -16.16
N THR A 202 15.27 -14.52 -15.29
CA THR A 202 16.58 -15.21 -15.30
C THR A 202 16.55 -16.61 -14.72
N ARG A 203 15.40 -17.08 -14.21
CA ARG A 203 15.20 -18.36 -13.52
C ARG A 203 16.05 -18.50 -12.25
N SER A 204 16.38 -17.41 -11.59
CA SER A 204 16.99 -17.42 -10.26
C SER A 204 16.02 -17.85 -9.18
N VAL A 205 14.71 -17.81 -9.48
CA VAL A 205 13.61 -18.39 -8.70
C VAL A 205 12.65 -19.11 -9.64
N ASP A 206 11.94 -20.11 -9.11
CA ASP A 206 11.03 -20.94 -9.91
C ASP A 206 9.66 -20.30 -10.09
N PHE A 207 9.17 -19.59 -9.06
CA PHE A 207 7.89 -18.89 -9.08
C PHE A 207 7.88 -17.69 -8.13
N THR A 208 6.81 -16.91 -8.18
CA THR A 208 6.60 -15.81 -7.24
C THR A 208 5.12 -15.62 -6.91
N TYR A 209 4.87 -15.08 -5.71
CA TYR A 209 3.58 -14.51 -5.32
C TYR A 209 3.70 -13.00 -5.43
N ASP A 210 3.11 -12.37 -6.44
CA ASP A 210 3.27 -10.93 -6.64
C ASP A 210 2.03 -10.30 -7.31
N GLY A 211 1.98 -8.97 -7.29
CA GLY A 211 1.04 -8.19 -8.06
C GLY A 211 1.38 -8.20 -9.56
N PRO A 212 0.42 -7.87 -10.43
CA PRO A 212 0.60 -8.04 -11.88
C PRO A 212 1.41 -6.92 -12.55
N SER A 213 1.55 -5.74 -11.93
CA SER A 213 2.05 -4.52 -12.58
C SER A 213 3.40 -4.68 -13.30
N ALA A 214 4.37 -5.34 -12.65
CA ALA A 214 5.69 -5.56 -13.25
C ALA A 214 5.73 -6.79 -14.17
N ALA A 215 4.87 -7.79 -13.91
CA ALA A 215 4.89 -9.08 -14.61
C ALA A 215 3.99 -9.11 -15.86
N MET A 216 2.92 -8.32 -15.93
CA MET A 216 1.95 -8.38 -17.04
C MET A 216 2.54 -8.13 -18.42
N PRO A 217 3.46 -7.18 -18.66
CA PRO A 217 4.11 -7.06 -19.96
C PRO A 217 4.80 -8.34 -20.41
N LEU A 218 5.39 -9.09 -19.45
CA LEU A 218 6.06 -10.36 -19.72
C LEU A 218 5.07 -11.52 -19.93
N VAL A 219 3.91 -11.47 -19.30
CA VAL A 219 2.81 -12.41 -19.60
C VAL A 219 2.26 -12.16 -21.00
N GLN A 220 2.02 -10.90 -21.38
CA GLN A 220 1.53 -10.54 -22.71
C GLN A 220 2.50 -10.87 -23.83
N SER A 221 3.82 -10.78 -23.59
CA SER A 221 4.86 -11.19 -24.53
C SER A 221 5.16 -12.70 -24.50
N GLY A 222 4.44 -13.49 -23.70
CA GLY A 222 4.61 -14.95 -23.61
C GLY A 222 5.88 -15.41 -22.86
N GLN A 223 6.55 -14.53 -22.13
CA GLN A 223 7.74 -14.87 -21.33
C GLN A 223 7.37 -15.41 -19.95
N PHE A 224 6.22 -15.01 -19.42
CA PHE A 224 5.66 -15.52 -18.16
C PHE A 224 4.32 -16.20 -18.38
N ARG A 225 3.99 -17.08 -17.44
CA ARG A 225 2.68 -17.73 -17.30
C ARG A 225 2.13 -17.42 -15.91
N ILE A 226 0.81 -17.21 -15.83
CA ILE A 226 0.07 -17.12 -14.57
C ILE A 226 -0.50 -18.51 -14.27
N LEU A 227 -0.22 -19.04 -13.07
CA LEU A 227 -0.79 -20.31 -12.64
C LEU A 227 -2.12 -20.12 -11.92
N ALA A 228 -2.23 -19.08 -11.10
CA ALA A 228 -3.46 -18.76 -10.37
C ALA A 228 -3.48 -17.30 -9.88
N LYS A 229 -4.66 -16.85 -9.47
CA LYS A 229 -4.89 -15.58 -8.75
C LYS A 229 -5.51 -15.84 -7.37
N PHE A 230 -5.28 -14.92 -6.43
CA PHE A 230 -5.79 -14.98 -5.06
C PHE A 230 -6.97 -14.01 -4.84
N ASP A 231 -7.84 -13.91 -5.80
CA ASP A 231 -9.01 -13.02 -5.76
C ASP A 231 -10.08 -13.56 -6.71
N ASN A 232 -11.35 -13.50 -6.30
CA ASN A 232 -12.47 -13.99 -7.11
C ASN A 232 -12.92 -12.99 -8.19
N ARG A 233 -12.49 -11.72 -8.09
CA ARG A 233 -12.84 -10.71 -9.10
C ARG A 233 -12.31 -11.09 -10.47
N PRO A 234 -13.05 -10.78 -11.56
CA PRO A 234 -12.54 -10.90 -12.91
C PRO A 234 -11.24 -10.13 -13.09
N PHE A 235 -10.32 -10.69 -13.87
CA PHE A 235 -9.10 -9.99 -14.27
C PHE A 235 -9.05 -9.95 -15.81
N PRO A 236 -9.57 -8.88 -16.45
CA PRO A 236 -9.72 -8.81 -17.89
C PRO A 236 -8.44 -9.08 -18.71
N PRO A 237 -7.22 -8.67 -18.27
CA PRO A 237 -5.99 -8.98 -19.00
C PRO A 237 -5.65 -10.47 -19.10
N ALA A 238 -6.22 -11.31 -18.20
CA ALA A 238 -6.06 -12.77 -18.21
C ALA A 238 -7.32 -13.43 -17.63
N PRO A 239 -8.44 -13.48 -18.39
CA PRO A 239 -9.76 -13.86 -17.88
C PRO A 239 -9.85 -15.33 -17.47
N ASP A 240 -9.06 -16.20 -18.09
CA ASP A 240 -9.09 -17.66 -17.89
C ASP A 240 -8.25 -18.14 -16.71
N VAL A 241 -7.53 -17.24 -16.01
CA VAL A 241 -6.70 -17.60 -14.86
C VAL A 241 -7.58 -18.08 -13.70
N PRO A 242 -7.38 -19.34 -13.23
CA PRO A 242 -8.16 -19.88 -12.13
C PRO A 242 -7.84 -19.16 -10.81
N THR A 243 -8.79 -19.18 -9.87
CA THR A 243 -8.46 -18.80 -8.49
C THR A 243 -7.70 -19.92 -7.81
N PHE A 244 -6.73 -19.56 -6.97
CA PHE A 244 -5.94 -20.52 -6.18
C PHE A 244 -6.84 -21.39 -5.30
N ALA A 245 -7.83 -20.78 -4.65
CA ALA A 245 -8.81 -21.46 -3.82
C ALA A 245 -9.58 -22.52 -4.61
N ARG A 246 -10.03 -22.22 -5.83
CA ARG A 246 -10.74 -23.17 -6.70
C ARG A 246 -9.85 -24.30 -7.19
N ALA A 247 -8.60 -24.00 -7.55
CA ALA A 247 -7.66 -25.00 -8.04
C ALA A 247 -7.36 -26.09 -7.01
N LEU A 248 -7.35 -25.74 -5.71
CA LEU A 248 -7.03 -26.67 -4.62
C LEU A 248 -8.22 -27.00 -3.70
N ALA A 249 -9.44 -26.60 -4.07
CA ALA A 249 -10.65 -26.77 -3.25
C ALA A 249 -10.51 -26.20 -1.82
N LEU A 250 -9.85 -25.03 -1.68
CA LEU A 250 -9.61 -24.35 -0.41
C LEU A 250 -10.54 -23.13 -0.27
N SER A 251 -11.07 -22.86 0.92
CA SER A 251 -12.08 -21.82 1.14
C SER A 251 -11.54 -20.48 1.68
N HIS A 252 -10.23 -20.29 1.87
CA HIS A 252 -9.71 -19.17 2.67
C HIS A 252 -8.66 -18.28 1.99
N PHE A 253 -8.43 -18.41 0.68
CA PHE A 253 -7.40 -17.63 -0.03
C PHE A 253 -7.96 -16.53 -0.93
N ASP A 254 -9.27 -16.31 -0.93
CA ASP A 254 -9.94 -15.40 -1.88
C ASP A 254 -9.95 -13.93 -1.42
N GLU A 255 -9.42 -13.61 -0.22
CA GLU A 255 -9.50 -12.29 0.40
C GLU A 255 -8.14 -11.64 0.66
N ILE A 256 -7.05 -12.24 0.16
CA ILE A 256 -5.72 -11.67 0.35
C ILE A 256 -5.44 -10.66 -0.75
N THR A 257 -5.75 -9.41 -0.46
CA THR A 257 -5.48 -8.28 -1.35
C THR A 257 -4.42 -7.38 -0.75
N VAL A 258 -3.48 -6.94 -1.57
CA VAL A 258 -2.58 -5.83 -1.24
C VAL A 258 -3.32 -4.53 -1.50
N TRP A 259 -3.11 -3.54 -0.68
CA TRP A 259 -3.69 -2.22 -0.87
C TRP A 259 -2.64 -1.12 -0.77
N LEU A 260 -2.91 -0.02 -1.45
CA LEU A 260 -2.07 1.16 -1.52
C LEU A 260 -2.88 2.37 -1.06
N GLY A 261 -2.28 3.19 -0.22
CA GLY A 261 -2.92 4.40 0.28
C GLY A 261 -1.95 5.55 0.43
N LEU A 262 -2.48 6.77 0.40
CA LEU A 262 -1.72 7.99 0.66
C LEU A 262 -1.92 8.42 2.10
N VAL A 263 -0.80 8.76 2.75
CA VAL A 263 -0.78 9.36 4.10
C VAL A 263 0.15 10.57 4.13
N ALA A 264 -0.09 11.48 5.06
CA ALA A 264 0.75 12.65 5.31
C ALA A 264 1.34 12.60 6.73
N PRO A 265 2.35 13.42 7.07
CA PRO A 265 2.84 13.55 8.44
C PRO A 265 1.74 13.96 9.42
N LYS A 266 1.83 13.48 10.65
CA LYS A 266 0.93 13.89 11.75
C LYS A 266 0.97 15.41 11.95
N GLY A 267 -0.21 15.99 12.14
CA GLY A 267 -0.36 17.44 12.31
C GLY A 267 -0.62 18.21 11.00
N THR A 268 -0.61 17.52 9.84
CA THR A 268 -1.05 18.16 8.58
C THR A 268 -2.48 18.68 8.73
N PRO A 269 -2.75 19.95 8.39
CA PRO A 269 -4.07 20.57 8.58
C PRO A 269 -5.20 19.81 7.87
N ALA A 270 -6.33 19.63 8.55
CA ALA A 270 -7.47 18.85 8.02
C ALA A 270 -7.95 19.39 6.66
N ALA A 271 -8.00 20.72 6.47
CA ALA A 271 -8.41 21.32 5.21
C ALA A 271 -7.47 20.96 4.04
N ILE A 272 -6.18 20.77 4.30
CA ILE A 272 -5.20 20.29 3.31
C ILE A 272 -5.41 18.80 3.03
N ILE A 273 -5.63 17.97 4.05
CA ILE A 273 -5.95 16.55 3.90
C ILE A 273 -7.19 16.37 3.04
N ASP A 274 -8.26 17.13 3.32
CA ASP A 274 -9.50 17.08 2.54
C ASP A 274 -9.31 17.52 1.09
N LYS A 275 -8.44 18.52 0.85
CA LYS A 275 -8.11 18.98 -0.51
C LYS A 275 -7.34 17.91 -1.28
N LEU A 276 -6.34 17.28 -0.65
CA LEU A 276 -5.58 16.17 -1.20
C LEU A 276 -6.49 14.98 -1.52
N GLN A 277 -7.35 14.60 -0.57
CA GLN A 277 -8.29 13.50 -0.73
C GLN A 277 -9.24 13.72 -1.92
N ARG A 278 -9.87 14.89 -2.01
CA ARG A 278 -10.78 15.22 -3.11
C ARG A 278 -10.08 15.18 -4.47
N GLU A 279 -8.85 15.70 -4.56
CA GLU A 279 -8.08 15.68 -5.79
C GLU A 279 -7.75 14.25 -6.22
N VAL A 280 -7.24 13.42 -5.30
CA VAL A 280 -6.92 12.02 -5.61
C VAL A 280 -8.19 11.26 -5.99
N ALA A 281 -9.32 11.48 -5.30
CA ALA A 281 -10.59 10.85 -5.63
C ALA A 281 -11.09 11.23 -7.04
N LYS A 282 -10.98 12.52 -7.41
CA LYS A 282 -11.30 13.01 -8.76
C LYS A 282 -10.42 12.32 -9.82
N ILE A 283 -9.12 12.26 -9.59
CA ILE A 283 -8.16 11.62 -10.52
C ILE A 283 -8.48 10.14 -10.71
N LEU A 284 -8.76 9.41 -9.65
CA LEU A 284 -9.04 7.97 -9.71
C LEU A 284 -10.43 7.65 -10.30
N ALA A 285 -11.34 8.63 -10.32
CA ALA A 285 -12.62 8.53 -11.01
C ALA A 285 -12.51 8.78 -12.53
N ASP A 286 -11.39 9.32 -13.02
CA ASP A 286 -11.16 9.55 -14.44
C ASP A 286 -11.11 8.21 -15.20
N PRO A 287 -11.94 8.02 -16.26
CA PRO A 287 -12.00 6.77 -17.00
C PRO A 287 -10.66 6.34 -17.64
N GLU A 288 -9.84 7.31 -18.08
CA GLU A 288 -8.51 7.03 -18.65
C GLU A 288 -7.55 6.51 -17.59
N ILE A 289 -7.52 7.16 -16.42
CA ILE A 289 -6.71 6.73 -15.27
C ILE A 289 -7.15 5.36 -14.79
N LYS A 290 -8.47 5.16 -14.68
CA LYS A 290 -9.03 3.87 -14.30
C LYS A 290 -8.63 2.76 -15.27
N ALA A 291 -8.74 2.98 -16.58
CA ALA A 291 -8.35 2.01 -17.59
C ALA A 291 -6.85 1.67 -17.52
N LYS A 292 -5.99 2.68 -17.35
CA LYS A 292 -4.54 2.48 -17.17
C LYS A 292 -4.22 1.70 -15.90
N ALA A 293 -4.89 2.01 -14.79
CA ALA A 293 -4.72 1.30 -13.53
C ALA A 293 -5.19 -0.15 -13.64
N ASP A 294 -6.38 -0.40 -14.20
CA ASP A 294 -6.93 -1.74 -14.41
C ASP A 294 -5.99 -2.60 -15.29
N ALA A 295 -5.42 -2.01 -16.35
CA ALA A 295 -4.44 -2.68 -17.21
C ALA A 295 -3.14 -3.07 -16.45
N ALA A 296 -2.76 -2.29 -15.44
CA ALA A 296 -1.66 -2.60 -14.55
C ALA A 296 -2.07 -3.53 -13.38
N GLY A 297 -3.32 -3.99 -13.33
CA GLY A 297 -3.87 -4.83 -12.25
C GLY A 297 -4.04 -4.09 -10.93
N LEU A 298 -4.19 -2.78 -11.01
CA LEU A 298 -4.50 -1.90 -9.89
C LEU A 298 -5.96 -1.50 -9.98
N PHE A 299 -6.74 -1.75 -8.95
CA PHE A 299 -8.17 -1.44 -8.89
C PHE A 299 -8.37 -0.18 -8.07
N PRO A 300 -8.57 0.99 -8.71
CA PRO A 300 -8.77 2.24 -8.02
C PRO A 300 -9.95 2.17 -7.06
N VAL A 301 -9.74 2.63 -5.86
CA VAL A 301 -10.74 2.70 -4.80
C VAL A 301 -10.38 3.88 -3.90
N THR A 302 -11.36 4.69 -3.52
CA THR A 302 -11.13 5.83 -2.64
C THR A 302 -11.95 5.71 -1.37
N MET A 303 -11.42 6.26 -0.30
CA MET A 303 -12.08 6.38 1.01
C MET A 303 -11.90 7.81 1.52
N THR A 304 -12.81 8.24 2.37
CA THR A 304 -12.55 9.42 3.20
C THR A 304 -11.40 9.16 4.17
N PRO A 305 -10.73 10.17 4.72
CA PRO A 305 -9.67 9.99 5.72
C PRO A 305 -10.13 9.16 6.94
N VAL A 306 -11.38 9.35 7.37
CA VAL A 306 -11.98 8.61 8.50
C VAL A 306 -12.22 7.14 8.16
N GLU A 307 -12.78 6.86 6.98
CA GLU A 307 -12.98 5.49 6.51
C GLU A 307 -11.65 4.77 6.30
N PHE A 308 -10.64 5.46 5.78
CA PHE A 308 -9.32 4.86 5.57
C PHE A 308 -8.62 4.56 6.91
N ALA A 309 -8.73 5.45 7.91
CA ALA A 309 -8.24 5.17 9.26
C ALA A 309 -8.91 3.93 9.88
N ALA A 310 -10.23 3.79 9.71
CA ALA A 310 -10.97 2.62 10.18
C ALA A 310 -10.56 1.33 9.43
N PHE A 311 -10.37 1.42 8.12
CA PHE A 311 -9.90 0.32 7.28
C PHE A 311 -8.52 -0.18 7.71
N ILE A 312 -7.56 0.72 7.99
CA ILE A 312 -6.22 0.35 8.47
C ILE A 312 -6.33 -0.49 9.76
N LYS A 313 -7.21 -0.15 10.70
CA LYS A 313 -7.41 -0.92 11.95
C LYS A 313 -7.90 -2.34 11.67
N ILE A 314 -8.88 -2.48 10.76
CA ILE A 314 -9.40 -3.79 10.36
C ILE A 314 -8.30 -4.64 9.71
N GLU A 315 -7.48 -4.04 8.86
CA GLU A 315 -6.37 -4.73 8.21
C GLU A 315 -5.30 -5.18 9.20
N ILE A 316 -4.99 -4.37 10.21
CA ILE A 316 -4.08 -4.78 11.29
C ILE A 316 -4.57 -6.04 11.99
N ASP A 317 -5.84 -6.06 12.41
CA ASP A 317 -6.43 -7.22 13.09
C ASP A 317 -6.42 -8.48 12.21
N LYS A 318 -6.68 -8.32 10.91
CA LYS A 318 -6.59 -9.39 9.92
C LYS A 318 -5.16 -9.94 9.82
N TRP A 319 -4.19 -9.07 9.62
CA TRP A 319 -2.79 -9.48 9.44
C TRP A 319 -2.15 -10.02 10.70
N LEU A 320 -2.57 -9.59 11.90
CA LEU A 320 -2.18 -10.21 13.16
C LEU A 320 -2.59 -11.70 13.21
N LYS A 321 -3.81 -12.01 12.77
CA LYS A 321 -4.29 -13.40 12.69
C LYS A 321 -3.49 -14.23 11.68
N VAL A 322 -3.21 -13.64 10.50
CA VAL A 322 -2.38 -14.30 9.46
C VAL A 322 -0.95 -14.53 9.95
N ALA A 323 -0.33 -13.54 10.61
CA ALA A 323 1.02 -13.67 11.15
C ALA A 323 1.10 -14.78 12.22
N ALA A 324 0.13 -14.84 13.13
CA ALA A 324 0.04 -15.91 14.15
C ALA A 324 -0.11 -17.31 13.49
N ALA A 325 -0.89 -17.41 12.40
CA ALA A 325 -1.06 -18.64 11.66
C ALA A 325 0.20 -19.04 10.87
N SER A 326 0.99 -18.10 10.35
CA SER A 326 2.16 -18.35 9.50
C SER A 326 3.44 -18.74 10.26
N SER A 327 3.46 -18.64 11.60
CA SER A 327 4.65 -18.89 12.45
C SER A 327 5.83 -17.93 12.16
N VAL A 328 5.60 -16.79 11.50
CA VAL A 328 6.61 -15.76 11.26
C VAL A 328 6.95 -15.07 12.57
N LYS A 329 8.24 -15.01 12.90
CA LYS A 329 8.73 -14.35 14.13
C LYS A 329 9.11 -12.90 13.83
N PRO A 330 8.87 -11.96 14.78
CA PRO A 330 9.38 -10.61 14.68
C PRO A 330 10.91 -10.58 14.60
N ASN A 331 11.45 -9.73 13.73
CA ASN A 331 12.87 -9.44 13.63
C ASN A 331 13.35 -8.54 14.79
#